data_f78e88e5329f9a6eaa573de78ed4969a
#
_entry.id   f78e88e5329f9a6eaa573de78ed4969a
#
_cell.length_a   1.000
_cell.length_b   1.000
_cell.length_c   1.000
_cell.angle_alpha   90.00
_cell.angle_beta   90.00
_cell.angle_gamma   90.00
#
_symmetry.space_group_name_H-M   'P 1'
#
loop_
_entity.id
_entity.type
_entity.pdbx_description
1 polymer ?
#
loop_
_entity_poly.entity_id
_entity_poly.type
_entity_poly.pdbx_seq_one_letter_code
_entity_poly.pdbx_strand_id
1 'polypeptide(L)'
;LSFKVLHTPGHTPESISFLLTDHPASNEPVMLFTGDFVFVGDIGRPDLLEKAAGMVGTQDKGAKQMYQSIKKFNALADYIQVWPGHGAGSACGKALGAVPSTTVGYEKARNWAFQYPTDENGFTKYLLADQPEPPKYFAMMKKLNKVDRPLLTEVPKLKKLSIDEVNSNMAKGVKLLDA
;
A
#
# COMPACT_ATOMS: atom_id res chain seq x y z
N LEU A 1 10.39 -22.36 11.19
CA LEU A 1 9.46 -21.39 10.63
C LEU A 1 8.86 -21.89 9.32
N SER A 2 7.57 -21.64 9.09
CA SER A 2 6.95 -21.84 7.79
C SER A 2 6.12 -20.62 7.39
N PHE A 3 6.08 -20.35 6.07
CA PHE A 3 5.24 -19.33 5.48
C PHE A 3 4.21 -19.97 4.55
N LYS A 4 2.94 -19.75 4.84
CA LYS A 4 1.85 -20.10 3.92
C LYS A 4 1.53 -18.87 3.08
N VAL A 5 1.61 -19.02 1.75
CA VAL A 5 1.25 -17.94 0.82
C VAL A 5 -0.27 -17.92 0.65
N LEU A 6 -0.85 -16.75 0.83
CA LEU A 6 -2.27 -16.48 0.56
C LEU A 6 -2.36 -15.52 -0.62
N HIS A 7 -3.04 -15.91 -1.69
CA HIS A 7 -3.36 -14.99 -2.78
C HIS A 7 -4.47 -14.04 -2.33
N THR A 8 -4.13 -12.76 -2.22
CA THR A 8 -4.97 -11.66 -1.70
C THR A 8 -5.07 -10.52 -2.73
N PRO A 9 -5.63 -10.80 -3.94
CA PRO A 9 -5.73 -9.79 -4.99
C PRO A 9 -6.68 -8.67 -4.62
N GLY A 10 -6.45 -7.50 -5.22
CA GLY A 10 -7.28 -6.31 -5.04
C GLY A 10 -6.51 -5.03 -5.27
N HIS A 11 -5.50 -4.74 -4.48
CA HIS A 11 -4.56 -3.65 -4.75
C HIS A 11 -3.87 -3.85 -6.11
N THR A 12 -3.35 -5.06 -6.32
CA THR A 12 -2.97 -5.57 -7.65
C THR A 12 -3.46 -7.01 -7.83
N PRO A 13 -3.58 -7.51 -9.07
CA PRO A 13 -4.05 -8.88 -9.31
C PRO A 13 -3.16 -9.97 -8.73
N GLU A 14 -1.87 -9.72 -8.64
CA GLU A 14 -0.83 -10.64 -8.16
C GLU A 14 -0.54 -10.52 -6.66
N SER A 15 -1.21 -9.62 -5.95
CA SER A 15 -0.96 -9.38 -4.51
C SER A 15 -1.08 -10.66 -3.68
N ILE A 16 -0.10 -10.89 -2.83
CA ILE A 16 -0.03 -12.02 -1.91
C ILE A 16 0.25 -11.55 -0.49
N SER A 17 -0.18 -12.35 0.47
CA SER A 17 0.14 -12.20 1.89
C SER A 17 0.85 -13.44 2.40
N PHE A 18 1.64 -13.30 3.47
CA PHE A 18 2.38 -14.41 4.05
C PHE A 18 1.91 -14.66 5.48
N LEU A 19 1.40 -15.86 5.73
CA LEU A 19 0.99 -16.30 7.06
C LEU A 19 2.11 -17.14 7.67
N LEU A 20 2.68 -16.66 8.78
CA LEU A 20 3.82 -17.23 9.46
C LEU A 20 3.38 -18.16 10.60
N THR A 21 3.97 -19.35 10.66
CA THR A 21 3.94 -20.24 11.82
C THR A 21 5.35 -20.42 12.36
N ASP A 22 5.50 -20.21 13.68
CA ASP A 22 6.74 -20.46 14.43
C ASP A 22 6.64 -21.81 15.16
N HIS A 23 7.01 -22.89 14.47
CA HIS A 23 6.85 -24.26 14.95
C HIS A 23 7.51 -24.57 16.31
N PRO A 24 8.68 -23.98 16.68
CA PRO A 24 9.21 -24.11 18.03
C PRO A 24 8.29 -23.58 19.13
N ALA A 25 7.46 -22.57 18.82
CA ALA A 25 6.55 -21.94 19.80
C ALA A 25 5.12 -22.47 19.69
N SER A 26 4.61 -22.73 18.46
CA SER A 26 3.23 -23.15 18.22
C SER A 26 3.08 -23.79 16.85
N ASN A 27 2.10 -24.69 16.71
CA ASN A 27 1.68 -25.18 15.38
C ASN A 27 0.65 -24.27 14.70
N GLU A 28 0.15 -23.28 15.42
CA GLU A 28 -0.80 -22.30 14.89
C GLU A 28 -0.06 -21.09 14.32
N PRO A 29 -0.60 -20.45 13.25
CA PRO A 29 -0.02 -19.24 12.69
C PRO A 29 -0.13 -18.08 13.69
N VAL A 30 0.91 -17.22 13.72
CA VAL A 30 1.03 -16.13 14.70
C VAL A 30 1.11 -14.74 14.05
N MET A 31 1.58 -14.64 12.81
CA MET A 31 1.75 -13.36 12.11
C MET A 31 1.26 -13.45 10.66
N LEU A 32 0.72 -12.35 10.16
CA LEU A 32 0.31 -12.15 8.77
C LEU A 32 0.99 -10.90 8.21
N PHE A 33 1.83 -11.06 7.19
CA PHE A 33 2.42 -9.97 6.43
C PHE A 33 1.51 -9.69 5.24
N THR A 34 0.83 -8.55 5.26
CA THR A 34 -0.25 -8.26 4.31
C THR A 34 0.20 -7.46 3.09
N GLY A 35 1.41 -6.86 3.09
CA GLY A 35 1.80 -5.94 2.04
C GLY A 35 0.77 -4.81 1.90
N ASP A 36 0.29 -4.59 0.67
CA ASP A 36 -0.71 -3.56 0.35
C ASP A 36 -2.16 -4.10 0.38
N PHE A 37 -2.43 -5.11 1.19
CA PHE A 37 -3.78 -5.68 1.32
C PHE A 37 -4.55 -5.05 2.49
N VAL A 38 -4.19 -5.36 3.74
CA VAL A 38 -4.82 -4.78 4.94
C VAL A 38 -3.78 -3.95 5.68
N PHE A 39 -4.11 -2.70 5.91
CA PHE A 39 -3.37 -1.75 6.75
C PHE A 39 -4.03 -1.62 8.12
N VAL A 40 -3.42 -0.85 9.01
CA VAL A 40 -4.07 -0.48 10.27
C VAL A 40 -5.20 0.50 10.00
N GLY A 41 -6.44 0.06 10.18
CA GLY A 41 -7.65 0.86 10.01
C GLY A 41 -8.09 1.11 8.56
N ASP A 42 -7.37 0.61 7.56
CA ASP A 42 -7.69 0.78 6.14
C ASP A 42 -7.26 -0.43 5.30
N ILE A 43 -7.50 -0.38 4.01
CA ILE A 43 -7.07 -1.41 3.04
C ILE A 43 -6.46 -0.77 1.79
N GLY A 44 -5.69 -1.57 1.04
CA GLY A 44 -5.07 -1.11 -0.20
C GLY A 44 -6.08 -0.71 -1.27
N ARG A 45 -5.76 0.35 -1.99
CA ARG A 45 -6.60 0.91 -3.04
C ARG A 45 -6.35 0.24 -4.39
N PRO A 46 -7.40 -0.16 -5.13
CA PRO A 46 -7.27 -0.85 -6.42
C PRO A 46 -7.10 0.11 -7.62
N ASP A 47 -7.39 1.41 -7.46
CA ASP A 47 -7.45 2.38 -8.55
C ASP A 47 -6.06 2.86 -9.04
N LEU A 48 -4.99 2.57 -8.32
CA LEU A 48 -3.63 3.01 -8.70
C LEU A 48 -3.13 2.39 -10.01
N LEU A 49 -3.57 1.18 -10.38
CA LEU A 49 -3.23 0.59 -11.68
C LEU A 49 -3.87 1.39 -12.83
N GLU A 50 -5.08 1.90 -12.63
CA GLU A 50 -5.76 2.73 -13.61
C GLU A 50 -5.19 4.15 -13.63
N LYS A 51 -5.14 4.83 -12.48
CA LYS A 51 -4.70 6.22 -12.37
C LYS A 51 -3.20 6.44 -12.65
N ALA A 52 -2.34 5.54 -12.16
CA ALA A 52 -0.89 5.71 -12.27
C ALA A 52 -0.23 4.89 -13.39
N ALA A 53 -0.89 3.84 -13.89
CA ALA A 53 -0.36 2.99 -14.95
C ALA A 53 -1.21 2.98 -16.23
N GLY A 54 -2.34 3.72 -16.26
CA GLY A 54 -3.23 3.84 -17.43
C GLY A 54 -3.96 2.56 -17.83
N MET A 55 -4.08 1.59 -16.92
CA MET A 55 -4.74 0.29 -17.18
C MET A 55 -6.25 0.42 -16.95
N VAL A 56 -6.96 0.97 -17.94
CA VAL A 56 -8.40 1.27 -17.87
C VAL A 56 -9.24 0.05 -17.48
N GLY A 57 -10.24 0.24 -16.62
CA GLY A 57 -11.20 -0.79 -16.19
C GLY A 57 -10.67 -1.76 -15.12
N THR A 58 -9.50 -1.50 -14.55
CA THR A 58 -8.92 -2.37 -13.54
C THR A 58 -9.41 -2.09 -12.12
N GLN A 59 -9.87 -0.87 -11.83
CA GLN A 59 -10.28 -0.48 -10.48
C GLN A 59 -11.50 -1.25 -9.97
N ASP A 60 -12.56 -1.41 -10.78
CA ASP A 60 -13.76 -2.14 -10.38
C ASP A 60 -13.47 -3.63 -10.17
N LYS A 61 -12.69 -4.23 -11.08
CA LYS A 61 -12.23 -5.61 -10.95
C LYS A 61 -11.40 -5.79 -9.69
N GLY A 62 -10.46 -4.88 -9.42
CA GLY A 62 -9.63 -4.88 -8.23
C GLY A 62 -10.45 -4.74 -6.95
N ALA A 63 -11.45 -3.86 -6.93
CA ALA A 63 -12.33 -3.70 -5.77
C ALA A 63 -13.13 -4.96 -5.44
N LYS A 64 -13.68 -5.65 -6.45
CA LYS A 64 -14.36 -6.94 -6.27
C LYS A 64 -13.42 -8.04 -5.80
N GLN A 65 -12.18 -8.09 -6.33
CA GLN A 65 -11.15 -9.01 -5.87
C GLN A 65 -10.77 -8.72 -4.41
N MET A 66 -10.63 -7.45 -4.03
CA MET A 66 -10.35 -7.02 -2.66
C MET A 66 -11.46 -7.51 -1.71
N TYR A 67 -12.72 -7.37 -2.10
CA TYR A 67 -13.84 -7.87 -1.32
C TYR A 67 -13.75 -9.39 -1.05
N GLN A 68 -13.38 -10.19 -2.04
CA GLN A 68 -13.18 -11.63 -1.86
C GLN A 68 -11.95 -11.92 -0.98
N SER A 69 -10.90 -11.09 -1.07
CA SER A 69 -9.72 -11.21 -0.20
C SER A 69 -10.04 -10.88 1.26
N ILE A 70 -10.89 -9.89 1.53
CA ILE A 70 -11.41 -9.56 2.87
C ILE A 70 -12.14 -10.75 3.50
N LYS A 71 -12.90 -11.53 2.73
CA LYS A 71 -13.54 -12.75 3.26
C LYS A 71 -12.52 -13.80 3.72
N LYS A 72 -11.38 -13.93 3.01
CA LYS A 72 -10.30 -14.83 3.43
C LYS A 72 -9.66 -14.35 4.74
N PHE A 73 -9.46 -13.04 4.89
CA PHE A 73 -8.94 -12.45 6.12
C PHE A 73 -9.90 -12.68 7.30
N ASN A 74 -11.22 -12.54 7.09
CA ASN A 74 -12.24 -12.79 8.11
C ASN A 74 -12.24 -14.22 8.67
N ALA A 75 -11.74 -15.20 7.90
CA ALA A 75 -11.63 -16.58 8.33
C ALA A 75 -10.40 -16.85 9.24
N LEU A 76 -9.51 -15.87 9.39
CA LEU A 76 -8.32 -16.01 10.23
C LEU A 76 -8.65 -15.79 11.71
N ALA A 77 -7.85 -16.37 12.60
CA ALA A 77 -7.99 -16.23 14.05
C ALA A 77 -7.65 -14.80 14.50
N ASP A 78 -8.41 -14.28 15.45
CA ASP A 78 -8.36 -12.87 15.88
C ASP A 78 -7.03 -12.44 16.51
N TYR A 79 -6.30 -13.39 17.13
CA TYR A 79 -5.02 -13.13 17.79
C TYR A 79 -3.85 -12.93 16.83
N ILE A 80 -3.98 -13.30 15.55
CA ILE A 80 -2.89 -13.20 14.58
C ILE A 80 -2.51 -11.73 14.41
N GLN A 81 -1.22 -11.44 14.61
CA GLN A 81 -0.66 -10.11 14.38
C GLN A 81 -0.62 -9.80 12.88
N VAL A 82 -0.99 -8.58 12.52
CA VAL A 82 -0.98 -8.08 11.12
C VAL A 82 0.13 -7.06 10.95
N TRP A 83 0.99 -7.31 9.97
CA TRP A 83 2.14 -6.47 9.62
C TRP A 83 1.97 -5.97 8.18
N PRO A 84 1.49 -4.74 8.00
CA PRO A 84 1.27 -4.16 6.67
C PRO A 84 2.55 -3.66 6.00
N GLY A 85 2.48 -3.43 4.68
CA GLY A 85 3.59 -2.87 3.90
C GLY A 85 3.80 -1.37 4.12
N HIS A 86 2.78 -0.65 4.57
CA HIS A 86 2.80 0.80 4.80
C HIS A 86 2.10 1.18 6.10
N GLY A 87 2.43 2.38 6.60
CA GLY A 87 1.78 3.04 7.72
C GLY A 87 1.29 4.44 7.36
N ALA A 88 1.06 5.28 8.37
CA ALA A 88 0.58 6.65 8.22
C ALA A 88 1.41 7.47 7.22
N GLY A 89 0.72 8.30 6.44
CA GLY A 89 1.32 9.13 5.39
C GLY A 89 1.47 8.47 4.04
N SER A 90 1.20 7.16 3.91
CA SER A 90 1.19 6.49 2.61
C SER A 90 -0.05 6.87 1.78
N ALA A 91 0.15 7.06 0.46
CA ALA A 91 -0.93 7.28 -0.50
C ALA A 91 -1.60 5.96 -0.97
N CYS A 92 -1.26 4.82 -0.37
CA CYS A 92 -1.82 3.51 -0.74
C CYS A 92 -3.18 3.20 -0.10
N GLY A 93 -3.71 4.09 0.73
CA GLY A 93 -5.06 4.05 1.30
C GLY A 93 -5.56 5.45 1.61
N LYS A 94 -6.77 5.56 2.18
CA LYS A 94 -7.41 6.86 2.52
C LYS A 94 -6.86 7.45 3.80
N ALA A 95 -6.72 6.62 4.86
CA ALA A 95 -6.37 7.07 6.20
C ALA A 95 -5.72 5.94 7.00
N LEU A 96 -4.45 5.63 6.70
CA LEU A 96 -3.72 4.61 7.43
C LEU A 96 -3.39 5.06 8.86
N GLY A 97 -3.57 4.16 9.82
CA GLY A 97 -3.22 4.40 11.21
C GLY A 97 -1.71 4.57 11.43
N ALA A 98 -1.34 5.31 12.46
CA ALA A 98 0.06 5.58 12.80
C ALA A 98 0.77 4.41 13.50
N VAL A 99 0.00 3.46 14.05
CA VAL A 99 0.56 2.26 14.69
C VAL A 99 1.10 1.31 13.62
N PRO A 100 2.31 0.73 13.78
CA PRO A 100 2.96 -0.04 12.72
C PRO A 100 2.35 -1.43 12.49
N SER A 101 1.63 -1.97 13.44
CA SER A 101 1.01 -3.30 13.36
C SER A 101 -0.33 -3.33 14.10
N THR A 102 -1.13 -4.36 13.85
CA THR A 102 -2.43 -4.56 14.45
C THR A 102 -2.69 -6.06 14.66
N THR A 103 -3.93 -6.46 14.93
CA THR A 103 -4.36 -7.86 14.94
C THR A 103 -5.56 -8.07 14.02
N VAL A 104 -5.77 -9.31 13.59
CA VAL A 104 -6.93 -9.68 12.78
C VAL A 104 -8.22 -9.27 13.48
N GLY A 105 -8.35 -9.55 14.79
CA GLY A 105 -9.55 -9.21 15.56
C GLY A 105 -9.79 -7.71 15.67
N TYR A 106 -8.74 -6.91 15.87
CA TYR A 106 -8.88 -5.46 15.91
C TYR A 106 -9.39 -4.91 14.56
N GLU A 107 -8.81 -5.36 13.45
CA GLU A 107 -9.25 -4.92 12.12
C GLU A 107 -10.70 -5.33 11.81
N LYS A 108 -11.11 -6.56 12.14
CA LYS A 108 -12.51 -7.00 12.03
C LYS A 108 -13.48 -6.07 12.79
N ALA A 109 -13.06 -5.60 13.95
CA ALA A 109 -13.89 -4.76 14.82
C ALA A 109 -13.93 -3.28 14.40
N ARG A 110 -12.84 -2.75 13.85
CA ARG A 110 -12.65 -1.30 13.70
C ARG A 110 -12.42 -0.81 12.28
N ASN A 111 -11.89 -1.64 11.39
CA ASN A 111 -11.63 -1.24 10.02
C ASN A 111 -12.94 -1.24 9.21
N TRP A 112 -13.19 -0.16 8.50
CA TRP A 112 -14.40 0.03 7.71
C TRP A 112 -14.64 -1.09 6.69
N ALA A 113 -13.58 -1.67 6.12
CA ALA A 113 -13.67 -2.71 5.08
C ALA A 113 -14.38 -3.98 5.54
N PHE A 114 -14.40 -4.25 6.85
CA PHE A 114 -15.06 -5.42 7.43
C PHE A 114 -16.51 -5.18 7.82
N GLN A 115 -17.03 -3.96 7.59
CA GLN A 115 -18.42 -3.61 7.91
C GLN A 115 -19.41 -3.93 6.77
N TYR A 116 -18.95 -4.58 5.70
CA TYR A 116 -19.74 -4.98 4.52
C TYR A 116 -19.77 -6.51 4.33
N PRO A 117 -20.25 -7.31 5.30
CA PRO A 117 -20.11 -8.78 5.26
C PRO A 117 -20.81 -9.43 4.07
N THR A 118 -21.92 -8.84 3.60
CA THR A 118 -22.76 -9.36 2.50
C THR A 118 -23.03 -8.33 1.38
N ASP A 119 -22.50 -7.10 1.52
CA ASP A 119 -22.74 -6.01 0.57
C ASP A 119 -21.47 -5.69 -0.26
N GLU A 120 -21.23 -6.47 -1.32
CA GLU A 120 -20.11 -6.22 -2.24
C GLU A 120 -20.26 -4.88 -2.98
N ASN A 121 -21.49 -4.45 -3.29
CA ASN A 121 -21.72 -3.22 -4.02
C ASN A 121 -21.42 -2.00 -3.15
N GLY A 122 -21.91 -1.98 -1.90
CA GLY A 122 -21.59 -0.94 -0.93
C GLY A 122 -20.11 -0.86 -0.62
N PHE A 123 -19.45 -2.00 -0.41
CA PHE A 123 -18.01 -2.10 -0.24
C PHE A 123 -17.24 -1.47 -1.42
N THR A 124 -17.56 -1.91 -2.65
CA THR A 124 -16.88 -1.42 -3.88
C THR A 124 -17.07 0.08 -4.04
N LYS A 125 -18.30 0.57 -3.87
CA LYS A 125 -18.61 2.00 -3.95
C LYS A 125 -17.82 2.81 -2.92
N TYR A 126 -17.78 2.36 -1.67
CA TYR A 126 -17.04 3.03 -0.60
C TYR A 126 -15.52 2.99 -0.85
N LEU A 127 -14.99 1.84 -1.28
CA LEU A 127 -13.55 1.68 -1.55
C LEU A 127 -13.09 2.63 -2.66
N LEU A 128 -13.86 2.79 -3.73
CA LEU A 128 -13.47 3.60 -4.88
C LEU A 128 -13.78 5.11 -4.71
N ALA A 129 -14.65 5.48 -3.76
CA ALA A 129 -14.99 6.88 -3.51
C ALA A 129 -13.84 7.60 -2.79
N ASP A 130 -13.68 8.90 -3.09
CA ASP A 130 -12.82 9.85 -2.36
C ASP A 130 -11.36 9.39 -2.16
N GLN A 131 -10.84 8.60 -3.08
CA GLN A 131 -9.43 8.21 -3.05
C GLN A 131 -8.54 9.43 -3.34
N PRO A 132 -7.50 9.68 -2.52
CA PRO A 132 -6.58 10.78 -2.75
C PRO A 132 -5.88 10.63 -4.10
N GLU A 133 -5.59 11.77 -4.77
CA GLU A 133 -4.82 11.74 -6.01
C GLU A 133 -3.45 11.10 -5.79
N PRO A 134 -3.03 10.17 -6.67
CA PRO A 134 -1.71 9.56 -6.54
C PRO A 134 -0.62 10.61 -6.73
N PRO A 135 0.49 10.52 -5.99
CA PRO A 135 1.63 11.39 -6.19
C PRO A 135 2.10 11.38 -7.65
N LYS A 136 2.45 12.54 -8.20
CA LYS A 136 2.84 12.70 -9.62
C LYS A 136 3.97 11.78 -10.07
N TYR A 137 4.87 11.42 -9.15
CA TYR A 137 6.01 10.54 -9.44
C TYR A 137 5.65 9.05 -9.55
N PHE A 138 4.45 8.61 -9.15
CA PHE A 138 4.06 7.18 -9.15
C PHE A 138 4.14 6.57 -10.55
N ALA A 139 3.69 7.26 -11.59
CA ALA A 139 3.77 6.76 -12.96
C ALA A 139 5.22 6.54 -13.40
N MET A 140 6.12 7.48 -13.09
CA MET A 140 7.54 7.38 -13.39
C MET A 140 8.20 6.26 -12.59
N MET A 141 7.90 6.15 -11.29
CA MET A 141 8.41 5.10 -10.41
C MET A 141 8.00 3.70 -10.92
N LYS A 142 6.73 3.50 -11.28
CA LYS A 142 6.25 2.25 -11.88
C LYS A 142 6.96 1.92 -13.18
N LYS A 143 7.15 2.91 -14.06
CA LYS A 143 7.91 2.75 -15.32
C LYS A 143 9.35 2.30 -15.04
N LEU A 144 10.05 3.01 -14.15
CA LEU A 144 11.46 2.69 -13.83
C LEU A 144 11.62 1.32 -13.16
N ASN A 145 10.64 0.89 -12.37
CA ASN A 145 10.68 -0.44 -11.74
C ASN A 145 10.33 -1.58 -12.72
N LYS A 146 9.71 -1.28 -13.86
CA LYS A 146 9.30 -2.27 -14.87
C LYS A 146 10.34 -2.47 -15.98
N VAL A 147 11.08 -1.41 -16.35
CA VAL A 147 12.02 -1.45 -17.46
C VAL A 147 13.43 -1.72 -16.96
N ASP A 148 14.27 -2.27 -17.85
CA ASP A 148 15.70 -2.33 -17.61
C ASP A 148 16.27 -0.91 -17.56
N ARG A 149 17.02 -0.61 -16.50
CA ARG A 149 17.59 0.71 -16.25
C ARG A 149 18.99 0.60 -15.66
N PRO A 150 19.88 1.58 -15.92
CA PRO A 150 21.18 1.62 -15.25
C PRO A 150 21.02 1.66 -13.73
N LEU A 151 21.78 0.84 -13.03
CA LEU A 151 21.88 0.93 -11.57
C LEU A 151 22.83 2.08 -11.21
N LEU A 152 22.49 2.81 -10.13
CA LEU A 152 23.40 3.77 -9.55
C LEU A 152 24.58 3.01 -8.92
N THR A 153 25.79 3.24 -9.41
CA THR A 153 27.02 2.67 -8.84
C THR A 153 27.50 3.46 -7.62
N GLU A 154 27.09 4.73 -7.54
CA GLU A 154 27.37 5.62 -6.40
C GLU A 154 26.23 6.63 -6.22
N VAL A 155 26.11 7.17 -5.03
CA VAL A 155 25.15 8.25 -4.75
C VAL A 155 25.63 9.53 -5.44
N PRO A 156 24.81 10.17 -6.30
CA PRO A 156 25.19 11.42 -6.95
C PRO A 156 25.57 12.49 -5.92
N LYS A 157 26.77 13.06 -6.09
CA LYS A 157 27.21 14.19 -5.25
C LYS A 157 26.59 15.48 -5.77
N LEU A 158 25.76 16.12 -4.95
CA LEU A 158 25.20 17.42 -5.30
C LEU A 158 26.27 18.51 -5.18
N LYS A 159 26.32 19.42 -6.17
CA LYS A 159 27.16 20.59 -6.11
C LYS A 159 26.66 21.52 -5.01
N LYS A 160 27.53 21.85 -4.05
CA LYS A 160 27.26 22.92 -3.09
C LYS A 160 27.42 24.28 -3.80
N LEU A 161 26.44 25.14 -3.63
CA LEU A 161 26.45 26.49 -4.18
C LEU A 161 26.93 27.47 -3.10
N SER A 162 27.71 28.49 -3.49
CA SER A 162 27.98 29.65 -2.65
C SER A 162 26.74 30.53 -2.56
N ILE A 163 26.72 31.45 -1.57
CA ILE A 163 25.62 32.43 -1.41
C ILE A 163 25.48 33.27 -2.68
N ASP A 164 26.58 33.68 -3.30
CA ASP A 164 26.59 34.51 -4.51
C ASP A 164 26.01 33.72 -5.69
N GLU A 165 26.36 32.45 -5.85
CA GLU A 165 25.76 31.57 -6.86
C GLU A 165 24.24 31.41 -6.65
N VAL A 166 23.78 31.25 -5.40
CA VAL A 166 22.36 31.17 -5.05
C VAL A 166 21.66 32.47 -5.44
N ASN A 167 22.19 33.62 -5.02
CA ASN A 167 21.60 34.92 -5.35
C ASN A 167 21.56 35.17 -6.87
N SER A 168 22.63 34.83 -7.58
CA SER A 168 22.68 34.95 -9.05
C SER A 168 21.65 34.08 -9.73
N ASN A 169 21.44 32.83 -9.24
CA ASN A 169 20.45 31.92 -9.77
C ASN A 169 19.02 32.42 -9.49
N MET A 170 18.76 32.92 -8.29
CA MET A 170 17.46 33.52 -7.95
C MET A 170 17.14 34.74 -8.84
N ALA A 171 18.12 35.60 -9.11
CA ALA A 171 17.95 36.73 -10.03
C ALA A 171 17.61 36.28 -11.47
N LYS A 172 17.99 35.06 -11.86
CA LYS A 172 17.62 34.43 -13.17
C LYS A 172 16.29 33.66 -13.12
N GLY A 173 15.54 33.75 -12.03
CA GLY A 173 14.24 33.09 -11.85
C GLY A 173 14.28 31.65 -11.38
N VAL A 174 15.42 31.13 -10.95
CA VAL A 174 15.52 29.81 -10.33
C VAL A 174 14.86 29.87 -8.94
N LYS A 175 13.95 28.95 -8.68
CA LYS A 175 13.26 28.87 -7.38
C LYS A 175 14.14 28.21 -6.33
N LEU A 176 14.20 28.82 -5.16
CA LEU A 176 14.77 28.20 -3.95
C LEU A 176 13.69 27.31 -3.32
N LEU A 177 14.03 26.07 -3.02
CA LEU A 177 13.21 25.15 -2.24
C LEU A 177 13.94 24.86 -0.94
N ASP A 178 13.32 25.20 0.17
CA ASP A 178 13.73 24.79 1.51
C ASP A 178 13.04 23.46 1.84
N ALA A 179 13.82 22.40 2.14
CA ALA A 179 13.34 21.03 2.32
C ALA A 179 13.82 20.43 3.66
#